data_2b9d34a23e3ebb627a05c2d4e7c18f7f
#
_entry.id   2b9d34a23e3ebb627a05c2d4e7c18f7f
#
_cell.length_a   1.000
_cell.length_b   1.000
_cell.length_c   1.000
_cell.angle_alpha   90.00
_cell.angle_beta   90.00
_cell.angle_gamma   90.00
#
_symmetry.space_group_name_H-M   'P 1'
#
loop_
_entity.id
_entity.type
_entity.pdbx_description
1 polymer ?
#
loop_
_entity_poly.entity_id
_entity_poly.type
_entity_poly.pdbx_seq_one_letter_code
_entity_poly.pdbx_strand_id
1 'polypeptide(L)'
;MEFIRRKGFHLKTNPQIVGEVCHSLEKDGKVTPKDLVDASRPKDAPLHNEFEWNDKIASEKYREVQAGYIIRSVAIRITSIPAEVTKVNVQITKAEDEPNVRFYHAIERDGKGFENIETIVTDDEKESKLMAQCVKDIKYFKEKYIVLKDAMPTLFDAIDRELERIEVAS
;
A
#
# COMPACT_ATOMS: atom_id res chain seq x y z
N MET A 1 -1.72 -27.99 5.28
CA MET A 1 -1.43 -26.80 4.48
C MET A 1 -0.28 -26.08 5.16
N GLU A 2 0.72 -25.62 4.41
CA GLU A 2 1.84 -24.83 4.95
C GLU A 2 1.51 -23.36 4.79
N PHE A 3 1.53 -22.61 5.91
CA PHE A 3 1.30 -21.19 5.93
C PHE A 3 2.62 -20.44 6.13
N ILE A 4 2.91 -19.50 5.25
CA ILE A 4 4.10 -18.65 5.29
C ILE A 4 3.73 -17.19 5.47
N ARG A 5 4.67 -16.39 5.98
CA ARG A 5 4.45 -14.94 6.11
C ARG A 5 4.65 -14.24 4.76
N ARG A 6 3.65 -13.47 4.36
CA ARG A 6 3.76 -12.61 3.20
C ARG A 6 4.79 -11.50 3.43
N LYS A 7 5.62 -11.22 2.43
CA LYS A 7 6.65 -10.18 2.46
C LYS A 7 6.03 -8.81 2.80
N GLY A 8 6.69 -8.06 3.71
CA GLY A 8 6.23 -6.73 4.14
C GLY A 8 5.28 -6.71 5.32
N PHE A 9 4.86 -7.87 5.85
CA PHE A 9 4.08 -7.98 7.07
C PHE A 9 4.96 -8.41 8.25
N HIS A 10 4.70 -7.84 9.42
CA HIS A 10 5.39 -8.16 10.66
C HIS A 10 4.40 -8.78 11.64
N LEU A 11 4.66 -10.01 12.03
CA LEU A 11 3.91 -10.77 13.03
C LEU A 11 4.86 -11.20 14.13
N LYS A 12 4.37 -11.21 15.36
CA LYS A 12 5.10 -11.72 16.53
C LYS A 12 4.99 -13.25 16.59
N THR A 13 3.85 -13.78 16.16
CA THR A 13 3.51 -15.20 16.21
C THR A 13 4.00 -15.93 14.94
N ASN A 14 4.30 -17.22 15.08
CA ASN A 14 4.67 -18.07 13.96
C ASN A 14 3.58 -18.04 12.86
N PRO A 15 3.95 -17.81 11.59
CA PRO A 15 3.00 -17.74 10.47
C PRO A 15 2.11 -18.98 10.32
N GLN A 16 2.62 -20.16 10.63
CA GLN A 16 1.83 -21.40 10.60
C GLN A 16 0.67 -21.33 11.59
N ILE A 17 0.91 -20.89 12.83
CA ILE A 17 -0.13 -20.72 13.87
C ILE A 17 -1.15 -19.67 13.44
N VAL A 18 -0.69 -18.55 12.88
CA VAL A 18 -1.59 -17.49 12.36
C VAL A 18 -2.51 -18.04 11.28
N GLY A 19 -1.94 -18.78 10.32
CA GLY A 19 -2.70 -19.40 9.25
C GLY A 19 -3.72 -20.43 9.75
N GLU A 20 -3.33 -21.29 10.69
CA GLU A 20 -4.22 -22.29 11.31
C GLU A 20 -5.38 -21.64 12.06
N VAL A 21 -5.12 -20.60 12.85
CA VAL A 21 -6.18 -19.86 13.55
C VAL A 21 -7.12 -19.19 12.56
N CYS A 22 -6.61 -18.48 11.55
CA CYS A 22 -7.45 -17.87 10.53
C CYS A 22 -8.30 -18.92 9.80
N HIS A 23 -7.71 -20.04 9.40
CA HIS A 23 -8.42 -21.10 8.70
C HIS A 23 -9.49 -21.77 9.58
N SER A 24 -9.22 -21.95 10.89
CA SER A 24 -10.21 -22.50 11.83
C SER A 24 -11.44 -21.59 12.06
N LEU A 25 -11.30 -20.31 11.78
CA LEU A 25 -12.37 -19.31 11.92
C LEU A 25 -13.17 -19.12 10.63
N GLU A 26 -12.76 -19.75 9.55
CA GLU A 26 -13.46 -19.61 8.27
C GLU A 26 -14.90 -20.15 8.33
N LYS A 27 -15.80 -19.33 7.79
CA LYS A 27 -17.20 -19.71 7.51
C LYS A 27 -17.43 -19.51 6.02
N ASP A 28 -17.78 -20.57 5.32
CA ASP A 28 -17.94 -20.54 3.86
C ASP A 28 -16.73 -19.94 3.12
N GLY A 29 -15.51 -20.30 3.56
CA GLY A 29 -14.25 -19.81 3.00
C GLY A 29 -13.91 -18.35 3.33
N LYS A 30 -14.60 -17.74 4.31
CA LYS A 30 -14.38 -16.35 4.73
C LYS A 30 -14.03 -16.25 6.21
N VAL A 31 -13.01 -15.47 6.54
CA VAL A 31 -12.68 -15.03 7.90
C VAL A 31 -12.88 -13.53 8.00
N THR A 32 -13.50 -13.09 9.11
CA THR A 32 -13.70 -11.65 9.34
C THR A 32 -12.70 -11.12 10.38
N PRO A 33 -12.30 -9.82 10.28
CA PRO A 33 -11.47 -9.19 11.31
C PRO A 33 -12.09 -9.28 12.70
N LYS A 34 -13.42 -9.19 12.80
CA LYS A 34 -14.15 -9.30 14.06
C LYS A 34 -13.99 -10.68 14.70
N ASP A 35 -14.17 -11.75 13.93
CA ASP A 35 -14.04 -13.12 14.45
C ASP A 35 -12.61 -13.36 14.95
N LEU A 36 -11.59 -12.85 14.22
CA LEU A 36 -10.20 -12.96 14.64
C LEU A 36 -9.90 -12.20 15.93
N VAL A 37 -10.41 -10.97 16.08
CA VAL A 37 -10.27 -10.19 17.32
C VAL A 37 -10.95 -10.92 18.47
N ASP A 38 -12.19 -11.38 18.30
CA ASP A 38 -12.96 -12.05 19.35
C ASP A 38 -12.28 -13.36 19.79
N ALA A 39 -11.77 -14.16 18.87
CA ALA A 39 -11.01 -15.37 19.16
C ALA A 39 -9.66 -15.10 19.87
N SER A 40 -9.09 -13.90 19.70
CA SER A 40 -7.81 -13.51 20.28
C SER A 40 -7.93 -12.80 21.64
N ARG A 41 -9.16 -12.52 22.13
CA ARG A 41 -9.39 -11.84 23.43
C ARG A 41 -8.88 -12.62 24.66
N PRO A 42 -9.02 -13.96 24.76
CA PRO A 42 -8.47 -14.69 25.88
C PRO A 42 -6.95 -14.51 25.96
N LYS A 43 -6.42 -14.31 27.18
CA LYS A 43 -4.97 -14.08 27.39
C LYS A 43 -4.09 -15.23 26.94
N ASP A 44 -4.63 -16.44 26.94
CA ASP A 44 -3.99 -17.68 26.51
C ASP A 44 -4.23 -17.97 25.02
N ALA A 45 -5.01 -17.13 24.30
CA ALA A 45 -5.23 -17.32 22.87
C ALA A 45 -3.92 -17.14 22.08
N PRO A 46 -3.68 -18.00 21.06
CA PRO A 46 -2.42 -18.00 20.29
C PRO A 46 -2.04 -16.64 19.69
N LEU A 47 -3.04 -15.82 19.32
CA LEU A 47 -2.83 -14.52 18.68
C LEU A 47 -3.08 -13.34 19.63
N HIS A 48 -3.26 -13.57 20.95
CA HIS A 48 -3.51 -12.50 21.90
C HIS A 48 -2.45 -11.39 21.82
N ASN A 49 -1.17 -11.75 21.72
CA ASN A 49 -0.05 -10.81 21.70
C ASN A 49 0.11 -10.03 20.37
N GLU A 50 -0.67 -10.36 19.34
CA GLU A 50 -0.69 -9.59 18.09
C GLU A 50 -1.48 -8.30 18.22
N PHE A 51 -2.37 -8.19 19.22
CA PHE A 51 -3.27 -7.06 19.40
C PHE A 51 -2.84 -6.15 20.56
N GLU A 52 -3.25 -4.88 20.47
CA GLU A 52 -3.14 -3.90 21.54
C GLU A 52 -4.46 -3.88 22.35
N TRP A 53 -4.42 -4.32 23.60
CA TRP A 53 -5.58 -4.43 24.48
C TRP A 53 -5.78 -3.24 25.41
N ASN A 54 -4.85 -2.29 25.43
CA ASN A 54 -5.06 -1.04 26.14
C ASN A 54 -5.97 -0.11 25.32
N ASP A 55 -7.21 0.10 25.77
CA ASP A 55 -8.20 0.86 25.02
C ASP A 55 -7.78 2.31 24.72
N LYS A 56 -7.04 2.95 25.61
CA LYS A 56 -6.55 4.32 25.36
C LYS A 56 -5.54 4.36 24.22
N ILE A 57 -4.59 3.43 24.23
CA ILE A 57 -3.56 3.32 23.19
C ILE A 57 -4.19 2.87 21.87
N ALA A 58 -5.05 1.87 21.91
CA ALA A 58 -5.74 1.36 20.73
C ALA A 58 -6.61 2.42 20.07
N SER A 59 -7.35 3.21 20.88
CA SER A 59 -8.21 4.28 20.36
C SER A 59 -7.41 5.40 19.70
N GLU A 60 -6.26 5.80 20.24
CA GLU A 60 -5.42 6.84 19.68
C GLU A 60 -4.79 6.38 18.36
N LYS A 61 -4.23 5.17 18.31
CA LYS A 61 -3.71 4.56 17.08
C LYS A 61 -4.78 4.45 16.00
N TYR A 62 -6.02 4.16 16.38
CA TYR A 62 -7.12 4.12 15.40
C TYR A 62 -7.42 5.51 14.84
N ARG A 63 -7.38 6.58 15.67
CA ARG A 63 -7.54 7.96 15.21
C ARG A 63 -6.41 8.37 14.25
N GLU A 64 -5.17 7.95 14.53
CA GLU A 64 -4.03 8.18 13.62
C GLU A 64 -4.24 7.48 12.27
N VAL A 65 -4.76 6.25 12.26
CA VAL A 65 -5.13 5.55 11.02
C VAL A 65 -6.21 6.29 10.24
N GLN A 66 -7.25 6.79 10.94
CA GLN A 66 -8.30 7.61 10.34
C GLN A 66 -7.75 8.92 9.78
N ALA A 67 -6.87 9.61 10.53
CA ALA A 67 -6.21 10.84 10.07
C ALA A 67 -5.38 10.57 8.81
N GLY A 68 -4.62 9.49 8.78
CA GLY A 68 -3.87 9.08 7.59
C GLY A 68 -4.77 8.77 6.39
N TYR A 69 -5.96 8.21 6.61
CA TYR A 69 -6.95 8.02 5.54
C TYR A 69 -7.45 9.37 5.00
N ILE A 70 -7.79 10.30 5.88
CA ILE A 70 -8.25 11.66 5.51
C ILE A 70 -7.18 12.38 4.70
N ILE A 71 -5.92 12.39 5.14
CA ILE A 71 -4.81 13.04 4.42
C ILE A 71 -4.67 12.43 3.02
N ARG A 72 -4.72 11.11 2.89
CA ARG A 72 -4.61 10.43 1.58
C ARG A 72 -5.81 10.65 0.66
N SER A 73 -6.95 11.09 1.17
CA SER A 73 -8.13 11.40 0.37
C SER A 73 -8.05 12.77 -0.32
N VAL A 74 -7.06 13.60 0.07
CA VAL A 74 -6.88 14.92 -0.54
C VAL A 74 -6.30 14.77 -1.93
N ALA A 75 -6.99 15.33 -2.92
CA ALA A 75 -6.54 15.40 -4.29
C ALA A 75 -6.66 16.84 -4.81
N ILE A 76 -5.85 17.18 -5.78
CA ILE A 76 -5.93 18.44 -6.51
C ILE A 76 -6.39 18.19 -7.94
N ARG A 77 -7.15 19.15 -8.46
CA ARG A 77 -7.51 19.20 -9.87
C ARG A 77 -6.40 19.92 -10.61
N ILE A 78 -5.76 19.27 -11.56
CA ILE A 78 -4.75 19.92 -12.40
C ILE A 78 -5.46 20.66 -13.52
N THR A 79 -5.60 21.98 -13.37
CA THR A 79 -6.11 22.87 -14.44
C THR A 79 -5.02 23.35 -15.40
N SER A 80 -3.76 23.38 -14.94
CA SER A 80 -2.56 23.58 -15.74
C SER A 80 -1.35 23.08 -14.95
N ILE A 81 -0.50 22.28 -15.58
CA ILE A 81 0.81 21.94 -15.01
C ILE A 81 1.74 23.10 -15.34
N PRO A 82 2.36 23.79 -14.35
CA PRO A 82 3.40 24.78 -14.65
C PRO A 82 4.50 24.15 -15.51
N ALA A 83 4.99 24.87 -16.51
CA ALA A 83 5.99 24.37 -17.47
C ALA A 83 7.28 23.87 -16.80
N GLU A 84 7.54 24.28 -15.57
CA GLU A 84 8.70 23.86 -14.76
C GLU A 84 8.58 22.45 -14.18
N VAL A 85 7.38 21.89 -14.10
CA VAL A 85 7.11 20.50 -13.63
C VAL A 85 7.18 19.49 -14.77
N THR A 86 7.35 19.92 -16.01
CA THR A 86 7.36 19.08 -17.22
C THR A 86 8.63 18.28 -17.46
N LYS A 87 9.47 18.02 -16.47
CA LYS A 87 10.54 17.02 -16.60
C LYS A 87 9.98 15.59 -16.73
N VAL A 88 8.78 15.35 -16.28
CA VAL A 88 8.05 14.11 -16.52
C VAL A 88 7.11 14.34 -17.70
N ASN A 89 7.36 13.69 -18.83
CA ASN A 89 6.53 13.71 -20.04
C ASN A 89 5.19 12.96 -19.76
N VAL A 90 4.37 13.50 -18.88
CA VAL A 90 2.99 13.03 -18.68
C VAL A 90 2.13 13.68 -19.75
N GLN A 91 1.95 13.00 -20.86
CA GLN A 91 0.87 13.31 -21.80
C GLN A 91 -0.45 12.99 -21.11
N ILE A 92 -1.02 13.99 -20.43
CA ILE A 92 -2.40 13.90 -19.93
C ILE A 92 -3.31 14.04 -21.15
N THR A 93 -3.72 12.91 -21.72
CA THR A 93 -4.81 12.88 -22.68
C THR A 93 -6.04 13.44 -21.99
N LYS A 94 -6.71 14.42 -22.62
CA LYS A 94 -7.99 14.96 -22.17
C LYS A 94 -9.01 13.82 -22.09
N ALA A 95 -9.11 13.19 -20.93
CA ALA A 95 -10.27 12.39 -20.57
C ALA A 95 -11.35 13.37 -20.08
N GLU A 96 -12.61 13.08 -20.36
CA GLU A 96 -13.77 13.86 -19.89
C GLU A 96 -13.86 13.96 -18.36
N ASP A 97 -13.12 13.10 -17.63
CA ASP A 97 -12.88 13.20 -16.20
C ASP A 97 -11.56 13.93 -15.97
N GLU A 98 -11.62 15.14 -15.43
CA GLU A 98 -10.43 15.91 -15.06
C GLU A 98 -9.53 15.08 -14.13
N PRO A 99 -8.24 14.88 -14.47
CA PRO A 99 -7.38 14.02 -13.69
C PRO A 99 -7.17 14.62 -12.28
N ASN A 100 -7.65 13.89 -11.28
CA ASN A 100 -7.37 14.20 -9.89
C ASN A 100 -6.03 13.60 -9.50
N VAL A 101 -5.08 14.43 -9.08
CA VAL A 101 -3.80 13.99 -8.58
C VAL A 101 -3.83 13.97 -7.07
N ARG A 102 -3.42 12.86 -6.50
CA ARG A 102 -3.25 12.74 -5.05
C ARG A 102 -2.25 13.81 -4.58
N PHE A 103 -2.66 14.62 -3.60
CA PHE A 103 -1.85 15.75 -3.15
C PHE A 103 -0.78 15.36 -2.13
N TYR A 104 -1.09 14.45 -1.19
CA TYR A 104 -0.17 14.04 -0.13
C TYR A 104 0.36 12.62 -0.31
N HIS A 105 1.67 12.45 -0.25
CA HIS A 105 2.37 11.18 -0.37
C HIS A 105 3.21 10.90 0.88
N ALA A 106 3.23 9.65 1.32
CA ALA A 106 4.17 9.19 2.34
C ALA A 106 5.46 8.77 1.62
N ILE A 107 6.47 9.64 1.64
CA ILE A 107 7.78 9.36 1.04
C ILE A 107 8.56 8.36 1.89
N GLU A 108 8.48 8.50 3.20
CA GLU A 108 9.09 7.57 4.15
C GLU A 108 8.01 6.76 4.86
N ARG A 109 8.24 5.44 4.99
CA ARG A 109 7.30 4.53 5.67
C ARG A 109 7.49 4.47 7.18
N ASP A 110 8.14 5.48 7.74
CA ASP A 110 8.45 5.58 9.17
C ASP A 110 7.30 6.17 10.02
N GLY A 111 6.17 6.47 9.40
CA GLY A 111 4.99 7.06 10.04
C GLY A 111 5.14 8.55 10.37
N LYS A 112 6.22 9.21 9.92
CA LYS A 112 6.51 10.61 10.28
C LYS A 112 5.73 11.64 9.49
N GLY A 113 4.90 11.23 8.55
CA GLY A 113 4.01 12.17 7.89
C GLY A 113 3.82 11.97 6.39
N PHE A 114 3.18 12.97 5.82
CA PHE A 114 2.88 13.04 4.40
C PHE A 114 3.39 14.35 3.85
N GLU A 115 4.03 14.32 2.70
CA GLU A 115 4.48 15.51 1.99
C GLU A 115 3.58 15.81 0.81
N ASN A 116 3.37 17.10 0.51
CA ASN A 116 2.58 17.50 -0.65
C ASN A 116 3.37 17.26 -1.95
N ILE A 117 2.65 17.04 -3.04
CA ILE A 117 3.25 16.69 -4.34
C ILE A 117 4.13 17.83 -4.88
N GLU A 118 3.79 19.10 -4.61
CA GLU A 118 4.56 20.27 -5.08
C GLU A 118 5.96 20.28 -4.47
N THR A 119 6.06 20.02 -3.17
CA THR A 119 7.36 19.88 -2.48
C THR A 119 8.17 18.69 -2.98
N ILE A 120 7.49 17.57 -3.30
CA ILE A 120 8.15 16.36 -3.75
C ILE A 120 8.79 16.57 -5.13
N VAL A 121 8.04 17.12 -6.09
CA VAL A 121 8.52 17.27 -7.48
C VAL A 121 9.54 18.40 -7.68
N THR A 122 9.73 19.25 -6.67
CA THR A 122 10.77 20.29 -6.69
C THR A 122 12.06 19.87 -6.00
N ASP A 123 12.11 18.66 -5.42
CA ASP A 123 13.25 18.12 -4.69
C ASP A 123 13.66 16.78 -5.33
N ASP A 124 14.81 16.74 -6.00
CA ASP A 124 15.29 15.60 -6.76
C ASP A 124 15.43 14.32 -5.90
N GLU A 125 15.79 14.45 -4.60
CA GLU A 125 15.89 13.30 -3.69
C GLU A 125 14.49 12.75 -3.36
N LYS A 126 13.52 13.61 -3.10
CA LYS A 126 12.15 13.22 -2.79
C LYS A 126 11.45 12.63 -4.01
N GLU A 127 11.67 13.20 -5.19
CA GLU A 127 11.17 12.67 -6.46
C GLU A 127 11.70 11.24 -6.68
N SER A 128 13.00 11.03 -6.48
CA SER A 128 13.62 9.71 -6.59
C SER A 128 13.02 8.71 -5.60
N LYS A 129 12.75 9.13 -4.35
CA LYS A 129 12.09 8.27 -3.36
C LYS A 129 10.65 7.92 -3.77
N LEU A 130 9.90 8.88 -4.31
CA LEU A 130 8.55 8.64 -4.82
C LEU A 130 8.58 7.67 -6.01
N MET A 131 9.54 7.83 -6.94
CA MET A 131 9.74 6.92 -8.07
C MET A 131 10.07 5.50 -7.58
N ALA A 132 11.00 5.36 -6.64
CA ALA A 132 11.33 4.06 -6.04
C ALA A 132 10.12 3.40 -5.37
N GLN A 133 9.27 4.20 -4.73
CA GLN A 133 8.03 3.69 -4.15
C GLN A 133 7.06 3.22 -5.23
N CYS A 134 6.90 3.97 -6.32
CA CYS A 134 6.06 3.60 -7.47
C CYS A 134 6.52 2.25 -8.07
N VAL A 135 7.82 2.09 -8.32
CA VAL A 135 8.40 0.83 -8.81
C VAL A 135 8.09 -0.33 -7.87
N LYS A 136 8.20 -0.11 -6.57
CA LYS A 136 7.87 -1.12 -5.55
C LYS A 136 6.40 -1.52 -5.58
N ASP A 137 5.51 -0.55 -5.74
CA ASP A 137 4.06 -0.79 -5.80
C ASP A 137 3.68 -1.52 -7.09
N ILE A 138 4.33 -1.22 -8.23
CA ILE A 138 4.16 -1.94 -9.49
C ILE A 138 4.64 -3.40 -9.37
N LYS A 139 5.81 -3.65 -8.79
CA LYS A 139 6.31 -5.01 -8.52
C LYS A 139 5.34 -5.77 -7.62
N TYR A 140 4.83 -5.12 -6.59
CA TYR A 140 3.81 -5.72 -5.71
C TYR A 140 2.50 -6.00 -6.43
N PHE A 141 2.03 -5.09 -7.29
CA PHE A 141 0.85 -5.31 -8.13
C PHE A 141 1.03 -6.55 -9.01
N LYS A 142 2.18 -6.66 -9.68
CA LYS A 142 2.51 -7.80 -10.54
C LYS A 142 2.48 -9.12 -9.75
N GLU A 143 3.14 -9.18 -8.59
CA GLU A 143 3.16 -10.38 -7.72
C GLU A 143 1.74 -10.75 -7.27
N LYS A 144 0.94 -9.77 -6.84
CA LYS A 144 -0.42 -9.98 -6.32
C LYS A 144 -1.37 -10.57 -7.36
N TYR A 145 -1.23 -10.15 -8.61
CA TYR A 145 -2.17 -10.51 -9.69
C TYR A 145 -1.55 -11.41 -10.74
N ILE A 146 -0.45 -12.08 -10.43
CA ILE A 146 0.27 -12.96 -11.38
C ILE A 146 -0.62 -14.05 -11.99
N VAL A 147 -1.62 -14.51 -11.25
CA VAL A 147 -2.64 -15.49 -11.73
C VAL A 147 -3.44 -14.97 -12.91
N LEU A 148 -3.48 -13.67 -13.16
CA LEU A 148 -4.20 -13.04 -14.28
C LEU A 148 -3.30 -12.78 -15.49
N LYS A 149 -2.03 -13.19 -15.46
CA LYS A 149 -1.07 -12.90 -16.54
C LYS A 149 -1.57 -13.36 -17.90
N ASP A 150 -2.11 -14.58 -17.98
CA ASP A 150 -2.62 -15.15 -19.24
C ASP A 150 -3.91 -14.46 -19.74
N ALA A 151 -4.69 -13.87 -18.82
CA ALA A 151 -5.90 -13.11 -19.16
C ALA A 151 -5.60 -11.65 -19.56
N MET A 152 -4.45 -11.10 -19.13
CA MET A 152 -4.05 -9.71 -19.35
C MET A 152 -2.58 -9.60 -19.83
N PRO A 153 -2.17 -10.34 -20.88
CA PRO A 153 -0.76 -10.45 -21.25
C PRO A 153 -0.15 -9.09 -21.61
N THR A 154 -0.85 -8.28 -22.38
CA THR A 154 -0.38 -6.94 -22.81
C THR A 154 -0.03 -6.04 -21.63
N LEU A 155 -0.81 -6.08 -20.55
CA LEU A 155 -0.54 -5.30 -19.35
C LEU A 155 0.74 -5.79 -18.65
N PHE A 156 0.85 -7.10 -18.44
CA PHE A 156 2.02 -7.67 -17.76
C PHE A 156 3.31 -7.47 -18.56
N ASP A 157 3.27 -7.63 -19.88
CA ASP A 157 4.40 -7.37 -20.77
C ASP A 157 4.82 -5.89 -20.79
N ALA A 158 3.85 -4.96 -20.70
CA ALA A 158 4.14 -3.53 -20.57
C ALA A 158 4.83 -3.21 -19.24
N ILE A 159 4.34 -3.77 -18.14
CA ILE A 159 4.95 -3.63 -16.81
C ILE A 159 6.39 -4.18 -16.84
N ASP A 160 6.61 -5.34 -17.40
CA ASP A 160 7.94 -5.97 -17.45
C ASP A 160 8.94 -5.09 -18.23
N ARG A 161 8.55 -4.62 -19.40
CA ARG A 161 9.39 -3.71 -20.20
C ARG A 161 9.74 -2.41 -19.48
N GLU A 162 8.79 -1.80 -18.76
CA GLU A 162 9.07 -0.57 -18.02
C GLU A 162 9.97 -0.82 -16.81
N LEU A 163 9.78 -1.92 -16.09
CA LEU A 163 10.66 -2.26 -14.97
C LEU A 163 12.09 -2.52 -15.44
N GLU A 164 12.28 -3.24 -16.54
CA GLU A 164 13.61 -3.47 -17.16
C GLU A 164 14.26 -2.14 -17.60
N ARG A 165 13.50 -1.24 -18.23
CA ARG A 165 13.99 0.08 -18.64
C ARG A 165 14.50 0.92 -17.47
N ILE A 166 13.78 0.90 -16.34
CA ILE A 166 14.15 1.65 -15.13
C ILE A 166 15.40 1.03 -14.48
N GLU A 167 15.52 -0.29 -14.43
CA GLU A 167 16.67 -1.00 -13.84
C GLU A 167 17.96 -0.78 -14.65
N VAL A 168 17.86 -0.62 -15.96
CA VAL A 168 19.03 -0.31 -16.83
C VAL A 168 19.47 1.16 -16.69
N ALA A 169 18.57 2.06 -16.33
CA ALA A 169 18.85 3.49 -16.19
C ALA A 169 19.32 3.92 -14.78
N SER A 170 19.31 3.01 -13.81
CA SER A 170 19.70 3.24 -12.40
C SER A 170 21.11 2.79 -12.13
#